data_e050a3ba63d1a52d7e4b45e8eb980100
#
_entry.id   e050a3ba63d1a52d7e4b45e8eb980100
#
_cell.length_a   1.000
_cell.length_b   1.000
_cell.length_c   1.000
_cell.angle_alpha   90.00
_cell.angle_beta   90.00
_cell.angle_gamma   90.00
#
_symmetry.space_group_name_H-M   'P 1'
#
loop_
_entity.id
_entity.type
_entity.pdbx_description
1 polymer ?
#
loop_
_entity_poly.entity_id
_entity_poly.type
_entity_poly.pdbx_seq_one_letter_code
_entity_poly.pdbx_strand_id
1 'polypeptide(L)'
;MRSINITSLNNTELLYVPTVLDYFELMKPRVMSLVVFTTIVGMYLAPINIHPVLCIFSILAIALGAGSAGAINQWIDQDIDSIMIRTKTRPIPSGRVDPAEAITFSFVVALISIIMLGLASNWMAASLLLFTIFFYTVVYSVFLKRRTPQNIVIGGAAGAFPPIILSLIHISEPTRPERISDAGLCLK
;
A
#
# COMPACT_ATOMS: atom_id res chain seq x y z
N MET A 1 31.06 -36.49 -40.03
CA MET A 1 31.57 -35.80 -38.85
C MET A 1 30.99 -34.41 -38.85
N ARG A 2 30.01 -34.12 -37.99
CA ARG A 2 29.34 -32.82 -37.91
C ARG A 2 29.97 -32.08 -36.73
N SER A 3 30.76 -31.05 -37.03
CA SER A 3 31.41 -30.22 -36.02
C SER A 3 30.34 -29.47 -35.23
N ILE A 4 30.18 -29.82 -33.96
CA ILE A 4 29.35 -29.10 -33.02
C ILE A 4 30.08 -27.80 -32.68
N ASN A 5 29.51 -26.69 -33.11
CA ASN A 5 30.02 -25.36 -32.85
C ASN A 5 29.75 -25.01 -31.37
N ILE A 6 30.78 -25.07 -30.53
CA ILE A 6 30.75 -24.81 -29.08
C ILE A 6 30.67 -23.29 -28.76
N THR A 7 30.40 -22.45 -29.73
CA THR A 7 30.37 -20.99 -29.55
C THR A 7 29.02 -20.43 -29.04
N SER A 8 28.07 -21.27 -28.68
CA SER A 8 26.72 -20.81 -28.27
C SER A 8 26.44 -20.90 -26.76
N LEU A 9 27.44 -21.16 -25.92
CA LEU A 9 27.24 -21.34 -24.46
C LEU A 9 27.74 -20.13 -23.63
N ASN A 10 27.97 -18.97 -24.22
CA ASN A 10 28.37 -17.76 -23.50
C ASN A 10 27.24 -16.72 -23.42
N ASN A 11 25.99 -17.12 -23.39
CA ASN A 11 24.94 -16.28 -22.83
C ASN A 11 24.89 -16.57 -21.32
N THR A 12 25.87 -16.09 -20.59
CA THR A 12 25.65 -15.68 -19.20
C THR A 12 24.64 -14.55 -19.30
N GLU A 13 23.35 -14.87 -19.21
CA GLU A 13 22.36 -13.91 -18.82
C GLU A 13 22.92 -13.31 -17.52
N LEU A 14 23.36 -12.06 -17.59
CA LEU A 14 23.74 -11.29 -16.42
C LEU A 14 22.48 -11.28 -15.56
N LEU A 15 22.43 -12.18 -14.58
CA LEU A 15 21.32 -12.24 -13.61
C LEU A 15 21.26 -10.86 -12.98
N TYR A 16 20.29 -10.06 -13.41
CA TYR A 16 20.05 -8.75 -12.83
C TYR A 16 19.64 -8.97 -11.37
N VAL A 17 20.43 -8.46 -10.45
CA VAL A 17 20.08 -8.52 -9.02
C VAL A 17 19.20 -7.32 -8.72
N PRO A 18 17.94 -7.54 -8.26
CA PRO A 18 17.03 -6.46 -7.95
C PRO A 18 17.61 -5.53 -6.90
N THR A 19 17.52 -4.24 -7.14
CA THR A 19 17.94 -3.20 -6.19
C THR A 19 16.80 -2.76 -5.30
N VAL A 20 17.10 -2.13 -4.18
CA VAL A 20 16.08 -1.53 -3.29
C VAL A 20 15.21 -0.52 -4.04
N LEU A 21 15.78 0.18 -5.02
CA LEU A 21 15.05 1.13 -5.85
C LEU A 21 14.00 0.46 -6.73
N ASP A 22 14.24 -0.75 -7.21
CA ASP A 22 13.27 -1.50 -8.00
C ASP A 22 12.02 -1.88 -7.16
N TYR A 23 12.23 -2.29 -5.91
CA TYR A 23 11.13 -2.55 -4.97
C TYR A 23 10.39 -1.27 -4.58
N PHE A 24 11.10 -0.15 -4.45
CA PHE A 24 10.47 1.14 -4.20
C PHE A 24 9.63 1.60 -5.41
N GLU A 25 10.14 1.42 -6.64
CA GLU A 25 9.39 1.69 -7.88
C GLU A 25 8.16 0.80 -8.01
N LEU A 26 8.25 -0.47 -7.55
CA LEU A 26 7.15 -1.41 -7.50
C LEU A 26 5.97 -0.89 -6.65
N MET A 27 6.25 -0.20 -5.55
CA MET A 27 5.24 0.39 -4.66
C MET A 27 4.53 1.63 -5.25
N LYS A 28 4.89 2.08 -6.45
CA LYS A 28 4.32 3.27 -7.14
C LYS A 28 4.40 4.55 -6.28
N PRO A 29 5.57 5.10 -6.03
CA PRO A 29 5.78 6.21 -5.09
C PRO A 29 4.93 7.45 -5.39
N ARG A 30 4.59 7.72 -6.65
CA ARG A 30 3.70 8.84 -7.02
C ARG A 30 2.26 8.66 -6.50
N VAL A 31 1.74 7.44 -6.50
CA VAL A 31 0.40 7.15 -5.95
C VAL A 31 0.45 7.14 -4.44
N MET A 32 1.50 6.53 -3.87
CA MET A 32 1.73 6.47 -2.44
C MET A 32 1.84 7.89 -1.83
N SER A 33 2.52 8.83 -2.49
CA SER A 33 2.65 10.22 -2.01
C SER A 33 1.31 10.93 -1.90
N LEU A 34 0.38 10.66 -2.83
CA LEU A 34 -0.98 11.22 -2.76
C LEU A 34 -1.75 10.69 -1.54
N VAL A 35 -1.64 9.38 -1.28
CA VAL A 35 -2.27 8.76 -0.10
C VAL A 35 -1.68 9.33 1.19
N VAL A 36 -0.37 9.48 1.28
CA VAL A 36 0.31 10.11 2.42
C VAL A 36 -0.17 11.54 2.62
N PHE A 37 -0.25 12.33 1.55
CA PHE A 37 -0.74 13.70 1.61
C PHE A 37 -2.17 13.77 2.15
N THR A 38 -3.09 12.98 1.62
CA THR A 38 -4.49 12.94 2.09
C THR A 38 -4.59 12.47 3.54
N THR A 39 -3.73 11.55 3.97
CA THR A 39 -3.64 11.10 5.36
C THR A 39 -3.17 12.23 6.29
N ILE A 40 -2.12 12.95 5.93
CA ILE A 40 -1.61 14.10 6.71
C ILE A 40 -2.67 15.19 6.84
N VAL A 41 -3.33 15.55 5.73
CA VAL A 41 -4.40 16.57 5.74
C VAL A 41 -5.55 16.12 6.64
N GLY A 42 -5.97 14.85 6.53
CA GLY A 42 -7.03 14.32 7.39
C GLY A 42 -6.63 14.34 8.87
N MET A 43 -5.39 14.00 9.22
CA MET A 43 -4.89 14.10 10.60
C MET A 43 -4.87 15.54 11.13
N TYR A 44 -4.50 16.47 10.28
CA TYR A 44 -4.49 17.90 10.67
C TYR A 44 -5.88 18.46 10.93
N LEU A 45 -6.88 18.01 10.18
CA LEU A 45 -8.27 18.43 10.32
C LEU A 45 -9.00 17.73 11.49
N ALA A 46 -8.41 16.70 12.07
CA ALA A 46 -9.03 15.95 13.15
C ALA A 46 -8.99 16.75 14.47
N PRO A 47 -10.08 16.79 15.21
CA PRO A 47 -10.20 17.64 16.42
C PRO A 47 -9.48 17.07 17.66
N ILE A 48 -8.79 15.95 17.53
CA ILE A 48 -8.16 15.21 18.65
C ILE A 48 -6.65 15.32 18.57
N ASN A 49 -6.00 15.58 19.69
CA ASN A 49 -4.55 15.59 19.84
C ASN A 49 -4.04 14.15 20.01
N ILE A 50 -3.55 13.54 18.92
CA ILE A 50 -2.88 12.25 18.96
C ILE A 50 -1.40 12.46 19.26
N HIS A 51 -0.79 11.54 19.99
CA HIS A 51 0.64 11.59 20.26
C HIS A 51 1.44 11.57 18.92
N PRO A 52 2.40 12.48 18.71
CA PRO A 52 3.10 12.64 17.42
C PRO A 52 3.73 11.35 16.90
N VAL A 53 4.25 10.52 17.80
CA VAL A 53 4.86 9.23 17.45
C VAL A 53 3.82 8.28 16.82
N LEU A 54 2.63 8.18 17.40
CA LEU A 54 1.55 7.35 16.86
C LEU A 54 1.07 7.86 15.50
N CYS A 55 1.03 9.19 15.31
CA CYS A 55 0.73 9.80 14.02
C CYS A 55 1.71 9.36 12.94
N ILE A 56 3.02 9.42 13.23
CA ILE A 56 4.07 9.02 12.28
C ILE A 56 3.93 7.53 11.93
N PHE A 57 3.77 6.65 12.92
CA PHE A 57 3.61 5.22 12.66
C PHE A 57 2.33 4.91 11.87
N SER A 58 1.23 5.60 12.14
CA SER A 58 -0.02 5.44 11.39
C SER A 58 0.12 5.89 9.92
N ILE A 59 0.80 7.02 9.67
CA ILE A 59 1.09 7.50 8.31
C ILE A 59 1.97 6.50 7.57
N LEU A 60 3.02 6.00 8.21
CA LEU A 60 3.91 5.00 7.61
C LEU A 60 3.17 3.69 7.32
N ALA A 61 2.31 3.24 8.24
CA ALA A 61 1.50 2.05 8.03
C ALA A 61 0.58 2.20 6.81
N ILE A 62 -0.16 3.30 6.72
CA ILE A 62 -1.05 3.57 5.58
C ILE A 62 -0.26 3.70 4.27
N ALA A 63 0.93 4.32 4.30
CA ALA A 63 1.81 4.44 3.14
C ALA A 63 2.28 3.07 2.65
N LEU A 64 2.75 2.20 3.56
CA LEU A 64 3.17 0.84 3.23
C LEU A 64 2.01 -0.01 2.71
N GLY A 65 0.81 0.12 3.30
CA GLY A 65 -0.39 -0.56 2.83
C GLY A 65 -0.80 -0.14 1.41
N ALA A 66 -0.75 1.15 1.11
CA ALA A 66 -1.00 1.67 -0.23
C ALA A 66 0.08 1.21 -1.23
N GLY A 67 1.35 1.19 -0.80
CA GLY A 67 2.46 0.70 -1.61
C GLY A 67 2.33 -0.80 -1.93
N SER A 68 1.99 -1.62 -0.94
CA SER A 68 1.78 -3.06 -1.13
C SER A 68 0.64 -3.34 -2.12
N ALA A 69 -0.49 -2.63 -1.97
CA ALA A 69 -1.62 -2.73 -2.90
C ALA A 69 -1.22 -2.32 -4.33
N GLY A 70 -0.36 -1.29 -4.47
CA GLY A 70 0.22 -0.85 -5.73
C GLY A 70 1.12 -1.90 -6.37
N ALA A 71 1.91 -2.61 -5.58
CA ALA A 71 2.80 -3.69 -6.02
C ALA A 71 2.01 -4.93 -6.47
N ILE A 72 1.00 -5.36 -5.69
CA ILE A 72 0.10 -6.45 -6.09
C ILE A 72 -0.63 -6.10 -7.39
N ASN A 73 -1.07 -4.86 -7.55
CA ASN A 73 -1.69 -4.42 -8.79
C ASN A 73 -0.73 -4.51 -9.99
N GLN A 74 0.57 -4.20 -9.83
CA GLN A 74 1.56 -4.40 -10.90
C GLN A 74 1.75 -5.88 -11.27
N TRP A 75 1.73 -6.76 -10.26
CA TRP A 75 1.81 -8.20 -10.49
C TRP A 75 0.58 -8.72 -11.25
N ILE A 76 -0.63 -8.26 -10.92
CA ILE A 76 -1.87 -8.65 -11.63
C ILE A 76 -1.86 -8.16 -13.08
N ASP A 77 -1.31 -6.97 -13.32
CA ASP A 77 -1.33 -6.31 -14.63
C ASP A 77 -0.11 -6.62 -15.50
N GLN A 78 0.80 -7.49 -15.10
CA GLN A 78 2.08 -7.75 -15.79
C GLN A 78 1.92 -8.11 -17.27
N ASP A 79 0.85 -8.83 -17.61
CA ASP A 79 0.50 -9.21 -18.98
C ASP A 79 0.19 -7.98 -19.85
N ILE A 80 -0.64 -7.08 -19.36
CA ILE A 80 -1.04 -5.85 -20.04
C ILE A 80 0.14 -4.86 -20.06
N ASP A 81 0.85 -4.73 -18.95
CA ASP A 81 1.97 -3.81 -18.81
C ASP A 81 3.14 -4.15 -19.74
N SER A 82 3.32 -5.42 -20.09
CA SER A 82 4.35 -5.86 -21.05
C SER A 82 4.09 -5.39 -22.50
N ILE A 83 2.82 -5.20 -22.85
CA ILE A 83 2.39 -4.78 -24.20
C ILE A 83 2.40 -3.26 -24.36
N MET A 84 2.09 -2.53 -23.26
CA MET A 84 1.95 -1.07 -23.30
C MET A 84 3.31 -0.36 -23.26
N ILE A 85 3.59 0.53 -24.23
CA ILE A 85 4.86 1.27 -24.35
C ILE A 85 5.19 2.04 -23.05
N ARG A 86 4.18 2.62 -22.39
CA ARG A 86 4.36 3.43 -21.18
C ARG A 86 4.78 2.60 -19.95
N THR A 87 4.43 1.33 -19.90
CA THR A 87 4.55 0.47 -18.71
C THR A 87 5.58 -0.65 -18.86
N LYS A 88 6.14 -0.84 -20.06
CA LYS A 88 7.21 -1.83 -20.32
C LYS A 88 8.45 -1.66 -19.44
N THR A 89 8.73 -0.45 -18.99
CA THR A 89 9.89 -0.12 -18.17
C THR A 89 9.69 -0.40 -16.68
N ARG A 90 8.50 -0.85 -16.27
CA ARG A 90 8.21 -1.20 -14.87
C ARG A 90 9.05 -2.41 -14.42
N PRO A 91 9.32 -2.56 -13.11
CA PRO A 91 10.20 -3.61 -12.59
C PRO A 91 9.85 -5.03 -13.04
N ILE A 92 8.57 -5.41 -13.03
CA ILE A 92 8.14 -6.77 -13.42
C ILE A 92 8.21 -6.97 -14.95
N PRO A 93 7.58 -6.14 -15.80
CA PRO A 93 7.64 -6.34 -17.25
C PRO A 93 9.04 -6.22 -17.84
N SER A 94 9.93 -5.45 -17.23
CA SER A 94 11.32 -5.30 -17.66
C SER A 94 12.23 -6.44 -17.22
N GLY A 95 11.74 -7.39 -16.41
CA GLY A 95 12.55 -8.49 -15.87
C GLY A 95 13.51 -8.09 -14.74
N ARG A 96 13.42 -6.86 -14.20
CA ARG A 96 14.25 -6.40 -13.08
C ARG A 96 13.88 -7.06 -11.75
N VAL A 97 12.61 -7.40 -11.57
CA VAL A 97 12.09 -8.10 -10.39
C VAL A 97 11.29 -9.31 -10.85
N ASP A 98 11.58 -10.47 -10.28
CA ASP A 98 10.83 -11.69 -10.56
C ASP A 98 9.39 -11.55 -10.05
N PRO A 99 8.38 -12.01 -10.80
CA PRO A 99 6.98 -11.95 -10.36
C PRO A 99 6.70 -12.66 -9.03
N ALA A 100 7.40 -13.75 -8.73
CA ALA A 100 7.26 -14.49 -7.48
C ALA A 100 7.86 -13.70 -6.30
N GLU A 101 8.99 -13.02 -6.52
CA GLU A 101 9.58 -12.12 -5.51
C GLU A 101 8.69 -10.91 -5.27
N ALA A 102 8.15 -10.30 -6.34
CA ALA A 102 7.28 -9.14 -6.26
C ALA A 102 6.02 -9.41 -5.43
N ILE A 103 5.36 -10.55 -5.64
CA ILE A 103 4.15 -10.91 -4.89
C ILE A 103 4.47 -11.23 -3.42
N THR A 104 5.56 -11.94 -3.16
CA THR A 104 6.02 -12.26 -1.81
C THR A 104 6.34 -10.98 -1.03
N PHE A 105 7.13 -10.08 -1.62
CA PHE A 105 7.43 -8.77 -1.05
C PHE A 105 6.15 -7.99 -0.71
N SER A 106 5.21 -7.96 -1.65
CA SER A 106 3.95 -7.24 -1.48
C SER A 106 3.12 -7.76 -0.31
N PHE A 107 3.02 -9.09 -0.15
CA PHE A 107 2.31 -9.69 0.99
C PHE A 107 3.00 -9.41 2.33
N VAL A 108 4.32 -9.50 2.38
CA VAL A 108 5.10 -9.19 3.59
C VAL A 108 4.88 -7.74 4.01
N VAL A 109 4.99 -6.80 3.07
CA VAL A 109 4.76 -5.37 3.34
C VAL A 109 3.31 -5.09 3.76
N ALA A 110 2.32 -5.76 3.15
CA ALA A 110 0.92 -5.64 3.56
C ALA A 110 0.71 -6.12 5.00
N LEU A 111 1.27 -7.26 5.36
CA LEU A 111 1.15 -7.82 6.71
C LEU A 111 1.79 -6.89 7.76
N ILE A 112 3.00 -6.42 7.49
CA ILE A 112 3.70 -5.45 8.36
C ILE A 112 2.87 -4.19 8.54
N SER A 113 2.31 -3.65 7.46
CA SER A 113 1.46 -2.45 7.45
C SER A 113 0.23 -2.62 8.34
N ILE A 114 -0.49 -3.74 8.23
CA ILE A 114 -1.69 -4.02 9.01
C ILE A 114 -1.37 -4.17 10.49
N ILE A 115 -0.33 -4.93 10.83
CA ILE A 115 0.09 -5.12 12.23
C ILE A 115 0.55 -3.78 12.83
N MET A 116 1.36 -3.01 12.09
CA MET A 116 1.85 -1.72 12.53
C MET A 116 0.72 -0.73 12.81
N LEU A 117 -0.30 -0.68 11.94
CA LEU A 117 -1.47 0.16 12.17
C LEU A 117 -2.32 -0.32 13.36
N GLY A 118 -2.48 -1.62 13.52
CA GLY A 118 -3.20 -2.21 14.66
C GLY A 118 -2.56 -1.89 16.00
N LEU A 119 -1.22 -1.89 16.05
CA LEU A 119 -0.45 -1.56 17.26
C LEU A 119 -0.35 -0.05 17.51
N ALA A 120 -0.22 0.74 16.44
CA ALA A 120 -0.08 2.20 16.55
C ALA A 120 -1.41 2.90 16.85
N SER A 121 -2.53 2.29 16.50
CA SER A 121 -3.84 2.91 16.57
C SER A 121 -4.87 1.95 17.18
N ASN A 122 -5.60 1.22 16.33
CA ASN A 122 -6.59 0.24 16.77
C ASN A 122 -6.83 -0.83 15.70
N TRP A 123 -7.37 -1.97 16.12
CA TRP A 123 -7.64 -3.09 15.23
C TRP A 123 -8.79 -2.83 14.25
N MET A 124 -9.66 -1.86 14.55
CA MET A 124 -10.72 -1.43 13.62
C MET A 124 -10.11 -0.71 12.41
N ALA A 125 -9.17 0.21 12.62
CA ALA A 125 -8.43 0.87 11.53
C ALA A 125 -7.59 -0.14 10.73
N ALA A 126 -6.94 -1.11 11.39
CA ALA A 126 -6.19 -2.17 10.72
C ALA A 126 -7.10 -3.07 9.85
N SER A 127 -8.29 -3.42 10.33
CA SER A 127 -9.26 -4.20 9.54
C SER A 127 -9.76 -3.44 8.32
N LEU A 128 -9.98 -2.13 8.44
CA LEU A 128 -10.35 -1.30 7.31
C LEU A 128 -9.20 -1.15 6.30
N LEU A 129 -7.95 -1.06 6.77
CA LEU A 129 -6.79 -1.06 5.88
C LEU A 129 -6.70 -2.38 5.11
N LEU A 130 -6.86 -3.52 5.79
CA LEU A 130 -6.92 -4.84 5.15
C LEU A 130 -8.02 -4.89 4.11
N PHE A 131 -9.23 -4.43 4.45
CA PHE A 131 -10.35 -4.36 3.52
C PHE A 131 -10.03 -3.47 2.30
N THR A 132 -9.37 -2.34 2.51
CA THR A 132 -8.96 -1.42 1.43
C THR A 132 -7.97 -2.08 0.48
N ILE A 133 -6.95 -2.78 1.01
CA ILE A 133 -5.97 -3.53 0.21
C ILE A 133 -6.69 -4.60 -0.60
N PHE A 134 -7.57 -5.38 0.05
CA PHE A 134 -8.35 -6.43 -0.61
C PHE A 134 -9.26 -5.86 -1.69
N PHE A 135 -10.01 -4.81 -1.40
CA PHE A 135 -10.91 -4.17 -2.36
C PHE A 135 -10.15 -3.65 -3.59
N TYR A 136 -9.03 -2.97 -3.38
CA TYR A 136 -8.22 -2.44 -4.47
C TYR A 136 -7.57 -3.55 -5.30
N THR A 137 -7.07 -4.60 -4.68
CA THR A 137 -6.37 -5.67 -5.40
C THR A 137 -7.33 -6.64 -6.08
N VAL A 138 -8.38 -7.08 -5.40
CA VAL A 138 -9.31 -8.09 -5.92
C VAL A 138 -10.45 -7.44 -6.70
N VAL A 139 -11.22 -6.55 -6.06
CA VAL A 139 -12.43 -6.00 -6.68
C VAL A 139 -12.05 -5.08 -7.85
N TYR A 140 -11.16 -4.13 -7.62
CA TYR A 140 -10.77 -3.18 -8.65
C TYR A 140 -9.86 -3.80 -9.71
N SER A 141 -8.73 -4.42 -9.34
CA SER A 141 -7.71 -4.85 -10.30
C SER A 141 -8.13 -6.10 -11.09
N VAL A 142 -8.73 -7.11 -10.41
CA VAL A 142 -9.11 -8.37 -11.08
C VAL A 142 -10.45 -8.25 -11.79
N PHE A 143 -11.49 -7.76 -11.09
CA PHE A 143 -12.85 -7.80 -11.63
C PHE A 143 -13.21 -6.58 -12.46
N LEU A 144 -13.02 -5.36 -11.95
CA LEU A 144 -13.53 -4.16 -12.59
C LEU A 144 -12.69 -3.70 -13.79
N LYS A 145 -11.38 -3.69 -13.63
CA LYS A 145 -10.47 -3.12 -14.62
C LYS A 145 -10.59 -3.80 -16.00
N ARG A 146 -10.87 -5.08 -16.02
CA ARG A 146 -10.97 -5.89 -17.23
C ARG A 146 -12.39 -5.99 -17.81
N ARG A 147 -13.44 -5.58 -17.06
CA ARG A 147 -14.83 -5.82 -17.44
C ARG A 147 -15.66 -4.59 -17.73
N THR A 148 -15.34 -3.44 -17.12
CA THR A 148 -16.20 -2.25 -17.24
C THR A 148 -15.41 -0.96 -17.46
N PRO A 149 -15.90 -0.04 -18.33
CA PRO A 149 -15.31 1.29 -18.50
C PRO A 149 -15.49 2.19 -17.27
N GLN A 150 -16.41 1.82 -16.35
CA GLN A 150 -16.67 2.53 -15.08
C GLN A 150 -15.64 2.24 -13.99
N ASN A 151 -14.60 1.47 -14.29
CA ASN A 151 -13.52 1.14 -13.35
C ASN A 151 -12.89 2.37 -12.69
N ILE A 152 -12.81 3.51 -13.40
CA ILE A 152 -12.23 4.77 -12.90
C ILE A 152 -13.05 5.34 -11.73
N VAL A 153 -14.38 5.32 -11.83
CA VAL A 153 -15.28 5.86 -10.80
C VAL A 153 -15.21 5.01 -9.53
N ILE A 154 -15.26 3.68 -9.69
CA ILE A 154 -15.21 2.74 -8.55
C ILE A 154 -13.81 2.67 -7.97
N GLY A 155 -12.77 2.78 -8.79
CA GLY A 155 -11.38 2.92 -8.32
C GLY A 155 -11.14 4.19 -7.52
N GLY A 156 -11.86 5.27 -7.85
CA GLY A 156 -11.86 6.50 -7.06
C GLY A 156 -12.40 6.30 -5.63
N ALA A 157 -13.34 5.39 -5.43
CA ALA A 157 -13.83 5.04 -4.10
C ALA A 157 -12.71 4.47 -3.20
N ALA A 158 -11.80 3.68 -3.76
CA ALA A 158 -10.64 3.18 -3.00
C ALA A 158 -9.76 4.33 -2.47
N GLY A 159 -9.67 5.45 -3.19
CA GLY A 159 -8.98 6.67 -2.76
C GLY A 159 -9.65 7.40 -1.59
N ALA A 160 -10.93 7.12 -1.31
CA ALA A 160 -11.65 7.71 -0.18
C ALA A 160 -11.44 6.94 1.15
N PHE A 161 -10.92 5.72 1.12
CA PHE A 161 -10.70 4.93 2.34
C PHE A 161 -9.65 5.53 3.30
N PRO A 162 -8.52 6.11 2.88
CA PRO A 162 -7.56 6.69 3.80
C PRO A 162 -8.15 7.71 4.79
N PRO A 163 -8.97 8.69 4.38
CA PRO A 163 -9.67 9.58 5.32
C PRO A 163 -10.63 8.86 6.26
N ILE A 164 -11.30 7.77 5.81
CA ILE A 164 -12.20 6.98 6.64
C ILE A 164 -11.42 6.17 7.68
N ILE A 165 -10.30 5.55 7.30
CA ILE A 165 -9.39 4.88 8.24
C ILE A 165 -8.99 5.85 9.33
N LEU A 166 -8.66 7.06 8.94
CA LEU A 166 -8.23 8.11 9.86
C LEU A 166 -9.34 8.51 10.84
N SER A 167 -10.60 8.63 10.39
CA SER A 167 -11.72 8.92 11.30
C SER A 167 -11.89 7.81 12.34
N LEU A 168 -11.66 6.54 11.98
CA LEU A 168 -11.72 5.42 12.91
C LEU A 168 -10.55 5.41 13.91
N ILE A 169 -9.37 5.90 13.53
CA ILE A 169 -8.25 6.09 14.46
C ILE A 169 -8.68 7.02 15.60
N HIS A 170 -9.50 8.03 15.29
CA HIS A 170 -9.96 9.02 16.28
C HIS A 170 -11.14 8.56 17.13
N ILE A 171 -12.03 7.71 16.61
CA ILE A 171 -13.23 7.26 17.33
C ILE A 171 -12.89 6.27 18.46
N SER A 172 -11.82 5.51 18.32
CA SER A 172 -11.48 4.43 19.26
C SER A 172 -10.41 4.78 20.29
N GLU A 173 -9.96 6.04 20.38
CA GLU A 173 -9.28 6.48 21.58
C GLU A 173 -10.30 6.50 22.71
N PRO A 174 -10.14 5.66 23.78
CA PRO A 174 -10.98 5.75 24.94
C PRO A 174 -10.80 7.17 25.50
N THR A 175 -11.88 7.94 25.52
CA THR A 175 -11.95 9.17 26.30
C THR A 175 -11.45 8.82 27.71
N ARG A 176 -10.20 9.21 28.03
CA ARG A 176 -9.66 9.00 29.37
C ARG A 176 -10.65 9.58 30.37
N PRO A 177 -11.06 8.83 31.40
CA PRO A 177 -12.00 9.31 32.39
C PRO A 177 -11.39 10.39 33.32
N GLU A 178 -10.31 11.03 32.94
CA GLU A 178 -9.62 12.06 33.74
C GLU A 178 -10.34 13.40 33.82
N ARG A 179 -11.38 13.62 33.02
CA ARG A 179 -12.17 14.87 33.11
C ARG A 179 -13.32 14.85 34.12
N ILE A 180 -13.60 13.73 34.76
CA ILE A 180 -14.70 13.64 35.75
C ILE A 180 -14.17 13.93 37.16
N SER A 181 -12.87 13.77 37.45
CA SER A 181 -12.29 14.06 38.75
C SER A 181 -12.13 15.56 39.04
N ASP A 182 -11.95 16.41 38.01
CA ASP A 182 -11.78 17.85 38.21
C ASP A 182 -13.09 18.61 38.38
N ALA A 183 -14.21 18.04 37.96
CA ALA A 183 -15.53 18.65 38.18
C ALA A 183 -16.06 18.44 39.63
N GLY A 184 -15.47 17.52 40.38
CA GLY A 184 -15.86 17.21 41.76
C GLY A 184 -15.20 18.11 42.85
N LEU A 185 -14.21 18.93 42.46
CA LEU A 185 -13.44 19.72 43.45
C LEU A 185 -13.88 21.19 43.60
N CYS A 186 -14.93 21.60 42.87
CA CYS A 186 -15.44 22.98 42.98
C CYS A 186 -16.73 23.14 43.80
N LEU A 187 -17.09 22.14 44.62
CA LEU A 187 -18.22 22.20 45.54
C LEU A 187 -17.74 21.91 46.98
N LYS A 188 -16.96 22.82 47.55
CA LYS A 188 -16.84 23.02 48.97
C LYS A 188 -16.56 24.49 49.27
#